data_aec1280102a0db72df215222630fcf3b
#
_entry.id   aec1280102a0db72df215222630fcf3b
#
_cell.length_a   1.000
_cell.length_b   1.000
_cell.length_c   1.000
_cell.angle_alpha   90.00
_cell.angle_beta   90.00
_cell.angle_gamma   90.00
#
_symmetry.space_group_name_H-M   'P 1'
#
loop_
_entity.id
_entity.type
_entity.pdbx_description
1 polymer ?
#
loop_
_entity_poly.entity_id
_entity_poly.type
_entity_poly.pdbx_seq_one_letter_code
_entity_poly.pdbx_strand_id
1 'polypeptide(L)'
;MKQLFMLLAVVLLSGIAQADQHNERGPFYAFYHFQAPNPAAVVTAMDKFWASNCGKQYPADAGLNEEVFNGGYQSTHFIINTFQNAADQEKASELLRTCPSAIEFLSEMTAAGVVPVTQYMGIAPIDANDWGQDSVFTKYDINVQPQDQGSYAAAFGKMTDALSEDTDIRSYGLGGIGYGRDRFTNWVWFGARSVAEMDHINAQIAAHPATAEFNQTAGSLRTVVNTSLVQTLKNYPRNR
;
A
#
# COMPACT_ATOMS: atom_id res chain seq x y z
N MET A 1 39.05 11.86 -71.14
CA MET A 1 39.31 11.02 -70.00
C MET A 1 38.95 11.83 -68.76
N LYS A 2 37.76 11.62 -68.17
CA LYS A 2 37.30 12.25 -66.92
C LYS A 2 36.96 11.10 -65.97
N GLN A 3 37.78 10.93 -64.98
CA GLN A 3 37.54 9.96 -63.92
C GLN A 3 36.47 10.54 -62.95
N LEU A 4 35.38 9.82 -62.77
CA LEU A 4 34.29 10.12 -61.86
C LEU A 4 34.57 9.37 -60.52
N PHE A 5 34.97 10.10 -59.50
CA PHE A 5 35.09 9.56 -58.14
C PHE A 5 33.70 9.45 -57.51
N MET A 6 33.26 8.24 -57.29
CA MET A 6 32.03 7.93 -56.59
C MET A 6 32.33 7.82 -55.07
N LEU A 7 31.95 8.86 -54.29
CA LEU A 7 32.04 8.82 -52.82
C LEU A 7 30.87 7.98 -52.28
N LEU A 8 31.22 6.84 -51.73
CA LEU A 8 30.28 5.97 -51.00
C LEU A 8 30.15 6.50 -49.56
N ALA A 9 29.05 7.20 -49.27
CA ALA A 9 28.72 7.62 -47.92
C ALA A 9 28.12 6.41 -47.15
N VAL A 10 28.89 5.84 -46.24
CA VAL A 10 28.42 4.84 -45.31
C VAL A 10 27.68 5.57 -44.20
N VAL A 11 26.35 5.52 -44.24
CA VAL A 11 25.50 5.98 -43.15
C VAL A 11 25.53 4.88 -42.07
N LEU A 12 26.32 5.10 -41.01
CA LEU A 12 26.23 4.34 -39.76
C LEU A 12 24.93 4.72 -39.07
N LEU A 13 23.91 3.89 -39.23
CA LEU A 13 22.73 3.86 -38.39
C LEU A 13 23.16 3.34 -37.02
N SER A 14 23.62 4.23 -36.15
CA SER A 14 23.66 3.98 -34.72
C SER A 14 22.22 3.83 -34.23
N GLY A 15 21.76 2.60 -34.17
CA GLY A 15 20.55 2.24 -33.44
C GLY A 15 20.75 2.63 -32.00
N ILE A 16 20.16 3.76 -31.60
CA ILE A 16 19.93 4.09 -30.21
C ILE A 16 18.92 3.05 -29.75
N ALA A 17 19.40 2.02 -29.03
CA ALA A 17 18.53 1.20 -28.20
C ALA A 17 17.88 2.17 -27.22
N GLN A 18 16.65 2.58 -27.50
CA GLN A 18 15.77 3.13 -26.49
C GLN A 18 15.58 1.98 -25.48
N ALA A 19 16.36 2.01 -24.39
CA ALA A 19 15.97 1.31 -23.20
C ALA A 19 14.55 1.79 -22.90
N ASP A 20 13.57 0.89 -23.01
CA ASP A 20 12.22 1.09 -22.49
C ASP A 20 12.38 1.52 -21.04
N GLN A 21 12.27 2.81 -20.81
CA GLN A 21 11.98 3.32 -19.47
C GLN A 21 10.53 2.90 -19.21
N HIS A 22 10.34 1.63 -18.82
CA HIS A 22 9.15 1.25 -18.08
C HIS A 22 9.16 2.17 -16.86
N ASN A 23 8.30 3.16 -16.89
CA ASN A 23 8.04 4.04 -15.78
C ASN A 23 7.61 3.10 -14.64
N GLU A 24 8.55 2.77 -13.74
CA GLU A 24 8.29 1.83 -12.64
C GLU A 24 7.22 2.45 -11.77
N ARG A 25 5.98 1.98 -11.97
CA ARG A 25 4.85 2.33 -11.10
C ARG A 25 5.09 1.66 -9.77
N GLY A 26 5.49 2.38 -8.78
CA GLY A 26 5.70 1.85 -7.44
C GLY A 26 5.76 2.95 -6.42
N PRO A 27 5.74 2.62 -5.13
CA PRO A 27 5.59 1.28 -4.57
C PRO A 27 4.19 0.69 -4.75
N PHE A 28 4.11 -0.65 -4.75
CA PHE A 28 2.85 -1.40 -4.73
C PHE A 28 2.53 -1.84 -3.30
N TYR A 29 1.30 -1.63 -2.90
CA TYR A 29 0.75 -2.04 -1.63
C TYR A 29 -0.18 -3.23 -1.84
N ALA A 30 0.18 -4.40 -1.30
CA ALA A 30 -0.65 -5.60 -1.35
C ALA A 30 -1.19 -5.92 0.05
N PHE A 31 -2.51 -5.98 0.15
CA PHE A 31 -3.23 -6.25 1.39
C PHE A 31 -3.79 -7.68 1.34
N TYR A 32 -3.56 -8.43 2.41
CA TYR A 32 -4.06 -9.78 2.60
C TYR A 32 -4.86 -9.81 3.90
N HIS A 33 -6.18 -9.68 3.79
CA HIS A 33 -7.10 -9.67 4.91
C HIS A 33 -7.54 -11.08 5.28
N PHE A 34 -7.57 -11.40 6.57
CA PHE A 34 -7.92 -12.71 7.08
C PHE A 34 -8.52 -12.67 8.49
N GLN A 35 -9.17 -13.76 8.86
CA GLN A 35 -9.51 -14.03 10.26
C GLN A 35 -8.33 -14.73 10.94
N ALA A 36 -7.94 -14.26 12.12
CA ALA A 36 -6.89 -14.86 12.94
C ALA A 36 -7.46 -15.23 14.33
N PRO A 37 -7.97 -16.45 14.52
CA PRO A 37 -8.46 -16.88 15.84
C PRO A 37 -7.33 -17.02 16.86
N ASN A 38 -6.08 -17.16 16.42
CA ASN A 38 -4.88 -17.20 17.25
C ASN A 38 -3.80 -16.22 16.73
N PRO A 39 -3.91 -14.92 17.03
CA PRO A 39 -2.96 -13.92 16.54
C PRO A 39 -1.51 -14.16 16.99
N ALA A 40 -1.32 -14.70 18.18
CA ALA A 40 0.03 -15.01 18.69
C ALA A 40 0.73 -16.10 17.87
N ALA A 41 0.00 -17.11 17.38
CA ALA A 41 0.53 -18.12 16.48
C ALA A 41 0.89 -17.51 15.10
N VAL A 42 0.10 -16.56 14.61
CA VAL A 42 0.41 -15.82 13.38
C VAL A 42 1.72 -15.03 13.53
N VAL A 43 1.90 -14.28 14.61
CA VAL A 43 3.15 -13.57 14.90
C VAL A 43 4.33 -14.55 14.95
N THR A 44 4.18 -15.70 15.62
CA THR A 44 5.23 -16.73 15.72
C THR A 44 5.63 -17.27 14.33
N ALA A 45 4.65 -17.58 13.48
CA ALA A 45 4.89 -18.07 12.12
C ALA A 45 5.61 -17.01 11.26
N MET A 46 5.18 -15.76 11.35
CA MET A 46 5.84 -14.65 10.67
C MET A 46 7.29 -14.46 11.16
N ASP A 47 7.51 -14.45 12.47
CA ASP A 47 8.87 -14.32 13.05
C ASP A 47 9.82 -15.39 12.54
N LYS A 48 9.36 -16.65 12.52
CA LYS A 48 10.12 -17.79 12.03
C LYS A 48 10.44 -17.64 10.53
N PHE A 49 9.46 -17.24 9.73
CA PHE A 49 9.66 -17.02 8.30
C PHE A 49 10.71 -15.92 8.07
N TRP A 50 10.57 -14.74 8.67
CA TRP A 50 11.50 -13.63 8.48
C TRP A 50 12.91 -13.91 9.00
N ALA A 51 13.06 -14.75 10.02
CA ALA A 51 14.37 -15.23 10.49
C ALA A 51 15.05 -16.22 9.52
N SER A 52 14.29 -16.87 8.64
CA SER A 52 14.76 -17.88 7.70
C SER A 52 15.57 -17.28 6.54
N ASN A 53 16.29 -18.16 5.79
CA ASN A 53 16.95 -17.74 4.57
C ASN A 53 15.98 -17.28 3.48
N CYS A 54 14.75 -17.81 3.43
CA CYS A 54 13.71 -17.37 2.51
C CYS A 54 13.21 -15.97 2.89
N GLY A 55 12.92 -15.75 4.17
CA GLY A 55 12.44 -14.44 4.66
C GLY A 55 13.47 -13.33 4.46
N LYS A 56 14.77 -13.64 4.61
CA LYS A 56 15.87 -12.70 4.32
C LYS A 56 15.95 -12.28 2.85
N GLN A 57 15.37 -13.05 1.94
CA GLN A 57 15.31 -12.76 0.51
C GLN A 57 13.95 -12.18 0.08
N TYR A 58 13.00 -12.08 1.01
CA TYR A 58 11.67 -11.57 0.71
C TYR A 58 11.74 -10.09 0.33
N PRO A 59 11.26 -9.70 -0.86
CA PRO A 59 11.58 -8.39 -1.44
C PRO A 59 10.57 -7.30 -1.05
N ALA A 60 9.87 -7.43 0.07
CA ALA A 60 8.93 -6.43 0.56
C ALA A 60 9.16 -6.09 2.03
N ASP A 61 8.84 -4.86 2.40
CA ASP A 61 8.52 -4.55 3.78
C ASP A 61 7.12 -5.09 4.08
N ALA A 62 6.92 -5.72 5.24
CA ALA A 62 5.63 -6.25 5.62
C ALA A 62 5.20 -5.74 7.00
N GLY A 63 3.90 -5.47 7.16
CA GLY A 63 3.29 -5.12 8.43
C GLY A 63 2.13 -6.07 8.74
N LEU A 64 2.13 -6.66 9.93
CA LEU A 64 0.98 -7.37 10.48
C LEU A 64 0.14 -6.40 11.30
N ASN A 65 -1.13 -6.28 10.95
CA ASN A 65 -2.04 -5.32 11.53
C ASN A 65 -3.32 -6.02 12.05
N GLU A 66 -3.84 -5.51 13.16
CA GLU A 66 -5.13 -5.86 13.72
C GLU A 66 -6.18 -4.80 13.33
N GLU A 67 -7.35 -5.23 12.89
CA GLU A 67 -8.51 -4.39 12.64
C GLU A 67 -9.36 -4.34 13.91
N VAL A 68 -9.02 -3.41 14.83
CA VAL A 68 -9.64 -3.32 16.18
C VAL A 68 -11.12 -2.98 16.10
N PHE A 69 -11.48 -2.03 15.23
CA PHE A 69 -12.87 -1.68 14.89
C PHE A 69 -12.98 -1.58 13.38
N ASN A 70 -13.63 -2.55 12.73
CA ASN A 70 -13.69 -2.63 11.26
C ASN A 70 -15.12 -2.75 10.69
N GLY A 71 -16.13 -2.36 11.47
CA GLY A 71 -17.52 -2.32 11.00
C GLY A 71 -18.06 -3.71 10.67
N GLY A 72 -18.59 -3.85 9.45
CA GLY A 72 -19.19 -5.11 8.99
C GLY A 72 -18.24 -6.07 8.27
N TYR A 73 -16.94 -5.81 8.23
CA TYR A 73 -15.98 -6.71 7.61
C TYR A 73 -15.73 -7.94 8.48
N GLN A 74 -15.49 -9.08 7.83
CA GLN A 74 -15.24 -10.34 8.52
C GLN A 74 -13.79 -10.54 8.92
N SER A 75 -12.86 -9.80 8.32
CA SER A 75 -11.45 -9.84 8.66
C SER A 75 -11.22 -9.27 10.05
N THR A 76 -10.25 -9.84 10.75
CA THR A 76 -9.76 -9.34 12.04
C THR A 76 -8.35 -8.80 11.94
N HIS A 77 -7.62 -9.22 10.91
CA HIS A 77 -6.23 -8.87 10.67
C HIS A 77 -5.95 -8.73 9.18
N PHE A 78 -4.87 -8.04 8.86
CA PHE A 78 -4.29 -8.09 7.53
C PHE A 78 -2.77 -7.97 7.57
N ILE A 79 -2.12 -8.56 6.55
CA ILE A 79 -0.73 -8.27 6.23
C ILE A 79 -0.73 -7.28 5.07
N ILE A 80 0.03 -6.19 5.21
CA ILE A 80 0.36 -5.29 4.12
C ILE A 80 1.80 -5.57 3.68
N ASN A 81 2.00 -5.78 2.38
CA ASN A 81 3.32 -5.85 1.78
C ASN A 81 3.56 -4.64 0.90
N THR A 82 4.70 -3.99 1.07
CA THR A 82 5.14 -2.86 0.25
C THR A 82 6.27 -3.31 -0.66
N PHE A 83 5.98 -3.44 -1.95
CA PHE A 83 6.94 -3.78 -3.01
C PHE A 83 7.43 -2.51 -3.70
N GLN A 84 8.69 -2.45 -4.06
CA GLN A 84 9.22 -1.27 -4.77
C GLN A 84 8.74 -1.22 -6.23
N ASN A 85 8.54 -2.39 -6.83
CA ASN A 85 8.13 -2.53 -8.22
C ASN A 85 7.44 -3.88 -8.46
N ALA A 86 6.97 -4.11 -9.68
CA ALA A 86 6.27 -5.33 -10.07
C ALA A 86 7.17 -6.58 -10.04
N ALA A 87 8.47 -6.43 -10.34
CA ALA A 87 9.41 -7.55 -10.30
C ALA A 87 9.63 -8.07 -8.87
N ASP A 88 9.62 -7.19 -7.88
CA ASP A 88 9.65 -7.58 -6.47
C ASP A 88 8.41 -8.39 -6.08
N GLN A 89 7.24 -8.00 -6.55
CA GLN A 89 6.00 -8.75 -6.30
C GLN A 89 6.04 -10.13 -6.96
N GLU A 90 6.55 -10.24 -8.19
CA GLU A 90 6.73 -11.52 -8.89
C GLU A 90 7.70 -12.43 -8.14
N LYS A 91 8.85 -11.89 -7.72
CA LYS A 91 9.86 -12.61 -6.92
C LYS A 91 9.28 -13.08 -5.59
N ALA A 92 8.50 -12.26 -4.89
CA ALA A 92 7.82 -12.66 -3.65
C ALA A 92 6.88 -13.84 -3.89
N SER A 93 6.09 -13.78 -4.96
CA SER A 93 5.16 -14.84 -5.33
C SER A 93 5.87 -16.16 -5.65
N GLU A 94 7.01 -16.09 -6.35
CA GLU A 94 7.82 -17.27 -6.65
C GLU A 94 8.42 -17.86 -5.36
N LEU A 95 8.96 -17.02 -4.49
CA LEU A 95 9.52 -17.42 -3.21
C LEU A 95 8.47 -18.13 -2.33
N LEU A 96 7.25 -17.60 -2.26
CA LEU A 96 6.17 -18.21 -1.49
C LEU A 96 5.74 -19.58 -2.03
N ARG A 97 5.91 -19.84 -3.33
CA ARG A 97 5.58 -21.13 -3.97
C ARG A 97 6.69 -22.18 -3.87
N THR A 98 7.94 -21.75 -3.82
CA THR A 98 9.07 -22.67 -4.05
C THR A 98 10.00 -22.80 -2.84
N CYS A 99 10.09 -21.81 -1.97
CA CYS A 99 11.02 -21.84 -0.86
C CYS A 99 10.48 -22.65 0.33
N PRO A 100 11.22 -23.66 0.85
CA PRO A 100 10.72 -24.55 1.89
C PRO A 100 10.19 -23.82 3.14
N SER A 101 10.92 -22.81 3.65
CA SER A 101 10.47 -22.05 4.83
C SER A 101 9.24 -21.17 4.57
N ALA A 102 8.99 -20.79 3.31
CA ALA A 102 7.77 -20.07 2.94
C ALA A 102 6.57 -21.02 2.86
N ILE A 103 6.76 -22.23 2.33
CA ILE A 103 5.74 -23.28 2.34
C ILE A 103 5.39 -23.69 3.78
N GLU A 104 6.41 -23.81 4.65
CA GLU A 104 6.21 -24.08 6.08
C GLU A 104 5.42 -22.95 6.74
N PHE A 105 5.75 -21.69 6.49
CA PHE A 105 5.02 -20.52 6.96
C PHE A 105 3.53 -20.58 6.59
N LEU A 106 3.19 -20.85 5.32
CA LEU A 106 1.80 -20.97 4.89
C LEU A 106 1.08 -22.13 5.57
N SER A 107 1.78 -23.25 5.84
CA SER A 107 1.24 -24.38 6.59
C SER A 107 0.98 -24.02 8.06
N GLU A 108 1.89 -23.27 8.71
CA GLU A 108 1.71 -22.77 10.07
C GLU A 108 0.57 -21.76 10.19
N MET A 109 0.40 -20.86 9.20
CA MET A 109 -0.77 -19.97 9.13
C MET A 109 -2.07 -20.77 9.08
N THR A 110 -2.12 -21.83 8.26
CA THR A 110 -3.29 -22.73 8.18
C THR A 110 -3.52 -23.44 9.53
N ALA A 111 -2.47 -23.96 10.16
CA ALA A 111 -2.55 -24.62 11.46
C ALA A 111 -2.98 -23.67 12.59
N ALA A 112 -2.65 -22.38 12.49
CA ALA A 112 -3.14 -21.33 13.39
C ALA A 112 -4.63 -20.99 13.18
N GLY A 113 -5.30 -21.63 12.21
CA GLY A 113 -6.72 -21.41 11.91
C GLY A 113 -6.98 -20.16 11.09
N VAL A 114 -5.98 -19.62 10.41
CA VAL A 114 -6.14 -18.44 9.54
C VAL A 114 -7.09 -18.75 8.39
N VAL A 115 -8.12 -17.90 8.22
CA VAL A 115 -9.08 -18.00 7.11
C VAL A 115 -8.96 -16.74 6.25
N PRO A 116 -8.49 -16.86 4.98
CA PRO A 116 -8.46 -15.73 4.04
C PRO A 116 -9.86 -15.13 3.84
N VAL A 117 -9.95 -13.81 3.79
CA VAL A 117 -11.21 -13.08 3.55
C VAL A 117 -11.18 -12.36 2.21
N THR A 118 -10.21 -11.49 2.01
CA THR A 118 -10.03 -10.75 0.75
C THR A 118 -8.58 -10.33 0.57
N GLN A 119 -8.22 -10.07 -0.68
CA GLN A 119 -6.90 -9.53 -1.01
C GLN A 119 -7.03 -8.53 -2.14
N TYR A 120 -6.22 -7.49 -2.09
CA TYR A 120 -6.14 -6.50 -3.16
C TYR A 120 -4.75 -5.87 -3.22
N MET A 121 -4.43 -5.31 -4.37
CA MET A 121 -3.16 -4.61 -4.61
C MET A 121 -3.40 -3.32 -5.39
N GLY A 122 -2.65 -2.30 -5.06
CA GLY A 122 -2.71 -1.00 -5.72
C GLY A 122 -1.50 -0.15 -5.48
N ILE A 123 -1.57 1.09 -5.92
CA ILE A 123 -0.56 2.13 -5.69
C ILE A 123 -1.16 3.26 -4.87
N ALA A 124 -0.33 4.02 -4.18
CA ALA A 124 -0.75 5.22 -3.47
C ALA A 124 -0.19 6.47 -4.16
N PRO A 125 -1.02 7.22 -4.93
CA PRO A 125 -0.60 8.46 -5.55
C PRO A 125 -0.29 9.57 -4.52
N ILE A 126 -0.83 9.47 -3.31
CA ILE A 126 -0.47 10.31 -2.17
C ILE A 126 -0.03 9.37 -1.06
N ASP A 127 1.21 9.52 -0.64
CA ASP A 127 1.86 8.70 0.40
C ASP A 127 2.86 9.60 1.11
N ALA A 128 2.41 10.25 2.17
CA ALA A 128 3.16 11.28 2.87
C ALA A 128 3.69 10.77 4.20
N ASN A 129 4.96 11.08 4.44
CA ASN A 129 5.71 10.73 5.63
C ASN A 129 5.90 9.21 5.82
N ASP A 130 6.72 8.84 6.80
CA ASP A 130 7.04 7.44 7.08
C ASP A 130 5.96 6.82 7.99
N TRP A 131 4.98 6.16 7.39
CA TRP A 131 3.93 5.44 8.12
C TRP A 131 4.50 4.27 8.96
N GLY A 132 5.71 3.80 8.69
CA GLY A 132 6.41 2.80 9.52
C GLY A 132 6.75 3.30 10.93
N GLN A 133 6.68 4.61 11.18
CA GLN A 133 6.84 5.23 12.49
C GLN A 133 5.53 5.34 13.28
N ASP A 134 4.41 4.93 12.68
CA ASP A 134 3.10 4.94 13.30
C ASP A 134 2.64 3.53 13.63
N SER A 135 1.80 3.39 14.64
CA SER A 135 1.30 2.10 15.11
C SER A 135 -0.23 2.02 15.17
N VAL A 136 -0.91 3.14 14.95
CA VAL A 136 -2.37 3.23 14.91
C VAL A 136 -2.78 4.00 13.67
N PHE A 137 -3.81 3.51 12.98
CA PHE A 137 -4.30 4.15 11.76
C PHE A 137 -5.83 4.24 11.77
N THR A 138 -6.36 5.38 11.36
CA THR A 138 -7.72 5.45 10.85
C THR A 138 -7.66 5.17 9.35
N LYS A 139 -8.37 4.12 8.90
CA LYS A 139 -8.45 3.72 7.50
C LYS A 139 -9.87 3.89 6.98
N TYR A 140 -10.03 4.51 5.84
CA TYR A 140 -11.31 4.66 5.12
C TYR A 140 -11.22 3.87 3.83
N ASP A 141 -12.16 2.96 3.61
CA ASP A 141 -12.41 2.33 2.32
C ASP A 141 -13.52 3.11 1.61
N ILE A 142 -13.24 3.60 0.41
CA ILE A 142 -14.12 4.51 -0.31
C ILE A 142 -14.33 4.08 -1.76
N ASN A 143 -15.49 4.41 -2.31
CA ASN A 143 -15.74 4.33 -3.74
C ASN A 143 -15.64 5.72 -4.35
N VAL A 144 -14.77 5.86 -5.36
CA VAL A 144 -14.67 7.03 -6.23
C VAL A 144 -14.85 6.54 -7.67
N GLN A 145 -15.71 7.21 -8.45
CA GLN A 145 -15.94 6.82 -9.84
C GLN A 145 -14.67 7.07 -10.68
N PRO A 146 -14.43 6.28 -11.74
CA PRO A 146 -13.22 6.41 -12.56
C PRO A 146 -12.97 7.81 -13.10
N GLN A 147 -14.02 8.51 -13.54
CA GLN A 147 -13.93 9.89 -14.04
C GLN A 147 -13.60 10.93 -12.96
N ASP A 148 -13.85 10.61 -11.68
CA ASP A 148 -13.69 11.52 -10.54
C ASP A 148 -12.37 11.31 -9.79
N GLN A 149 -11.60 10.25 -10.11
CA GLN A 149 -10.38 9.87 -9.40
C GLN A 149 -9.36 11.02 -9.32
N GLY A 150 -9.11 11.70 -10.45
CA GLY A 150 -8.17 12.82 -10.51
C GLY A 150 -8.62 14.03 -9.69
N SER A 151 -9.90 14.38 -9.77
CA SER A 151 -10.48 15.51 -9.03
C SER A 151 -10.50 15.23 -7.53
N TYR A 152 -10.83 14.00 -7.14
CA TYR A 152 -10.80 13.57 -5.74
C TYR A 152 -9.38 13.60 -5.17
N ALA A 153 -8.40 13.05 -5.89
CA ALA A 153 -7.00 13.04 -5.45
C ALA A 153 -6.43 14.47 -5.32
N ALA A 154 -6.75 15.36 -6.25
CA ALA A 154 -6.32 16.76 -6.19
C ALA A 154 -6.93 17.49 -4.98
N ALA A 155 -8.23 17.29 -4.71
CA ALA A 155 -8.89 17.89 -3.56
C ALA A 155 -8.38 17.32 -2.24
N PHE A 156 -8.12 16.01 -2.16
CA PHE A 156 -7.53 15.36 -0.99
C PHE A 156 -6.11 15.89 -0.73
N GLY A 157 -5.26 16.00 -1.75
CA GLY A 157 -3.92 16.58 -1.63
C GLY A 157 -3.97 18.01 -1.09
N LYS A 158 -4.81 18.88 -1.68
CA LYS A 158 -4.98 20.27 -1.19
C LYS A 158 -5.38 20.32 0.30
N MET A 159 -6.29 19.44 0.71
CA MET A 159 -6.71 19.36 2.12
C MET A 159 -5.56 18.93 3.01
N THR A 160 -4.85 17.87 2.66
CA THR A 160 -3.77 17.31 3.49
C THR A 160 -2.53 18.21 3.52
N ASP A 161 -2.25 18.96 2.46
CA ASP A 161 -1.20 19.98 2.45
C ASP A 161 -1.48 21.06 3.53
N ALA A 162 -2.71 21.61 3.54
CA ALA A 162 -3.11 22.58 4.57
C ALA A 162 -3.12 21.99 5.98
N LEU A 163 -3.60 20.76 6.14
CA LEU A 163 -3.56 20.06 7.43
C LEU A 163 -2.12 19.85 7.93
N SER A 164 -1.19 19.54 7.05
CA SER A 164 0.21 19.30 7.43
C SER A 164 0.95 20.56 7.89
N GLU A 165 0.47 21.73 7.50
CA GLU A 165 1.02 23.03 7.95
C GLU A 165 0.48 23.44 9.33
N ASP A 166 -0.80 23.11 9.62
CA ASP A 166 -1.53 23.72 10.75
C ASP A 166 -1.91 22.71 11.85
N THR A 167 -1.64 21.42 11.66
CA THR A 167 -2.05 20.35 12.60
C THR A 167 -0.92 19.35 12.87
N ASP A 168 -1.18 18.42 13.79
CA ASP A 168 -0.23 17.36 14.17
C ASP A 168 -0.36 16.09 13.31
N ILE A 169 -0.97 16.16 12.10
CA ILE A 169 -1.05 14.98 11.23
C ILE A 169 0.33 14.45 10.92
N ARG A 170 0.46 13.10 10.96
CA ARG A 170 1.74 12.42 10.79
C ARG A 170 1.83 11.79 9.41
N SER A 171 1.69 10.47 9.30
CA SER A 171 1.57 9.82 8.00
C SER A 171 0.12 9.86 7.50
N TYR A 172 -0.03 10.03 6.21
CA TYR A 172 -1.34 10.00 5.56
C TYR A 172 -1.21 9.65 4.10
N GLY A 173 -2.32 9.20 3.50
CA GLY A 173 -2.31 8.96 2.08
C GLY A 173 -3.63 8.53 1.49
N LEU A 174 -3.58 8.41 0.16
CA LEU A 174 -4.67 7.97 -0.69
C LEU A 174 -4.14 6.91 -1.66
N GLY A 175 -4.67 5.70 -1.57
CA GLY A 175 -4.37 4.61 -2.49
C GLY A 175 -5.52 4.30 -3.44
N GLY A 176 -5.19 3.74 -4.60
CA GLY A 176 -6.13 3.24 -5.61
C GLY A 176 -5.91 1.76 -5.89
N ILE A 177 -6.98 0.97 -5.94
CA ILE A 177 -6.93 -0.46 -6.17
C ILE A 177 -6.81 -0.75 -7.66
N GLY A 178 -5.70 -1.42 -8.04
CA GLY A 178 -5.48 -1.92 -9.39
C GLY A 178 -6.01 -3.33 -9.60
N TYR A 179 -5.82 -4.22 -8.60
CA TYR A 179 -6.21 -5.64 -8.65
C TYR A 179 -6.95 -6.05 -7.39
N GLY A 180 -7.88 -6.97 -7.49
CA GLY A 180 -8.65 -7.49 -6.37
C GLY A 180 -9.76 -6.55 -5.89
N ARG A 181 -10.22 -5.62 -6.75
CA ARG A 181 -11.33 -4.74 -6.43
C ARG A 181 -12.60 -5.54 -6.18
N ASP A 182 -13.17 -5.37 -4.99
CA ASP A 182 -14.41 -6.02 -4.60
C ASP A 182 -15.46 -4.97 -4.22
N ARG A 183 -15.31 -4.31 -3.07
CA ARG A 183 -16.35 -3.45 -2.50
C ARG A 183 -16.04 -1.96 -2.59
N PHE A 184 -14.76 -1.59 -2.73
CA PHE A 184 -14.29 -0.22 -2.77
C PHE A 184 -13.20 -0.05 -3.84
N THR A 185 -12.90 1.19 -4.20
CA THR A 185 -11.95 1.52 -5.27
C THR A 185 -10.65 2.13 -4.74
N ASN A 186 -10.73 2.74 -3.57
CA ASN A 186 -9.62 3.48 -2.97
C ASN A 186 -9.61 3.28 -1.45
N TRP A 187 -8.43 3.43 -0.86
CA TRP A 187 -8.28 3.54 0.59
C TRP A 187 -7.60 4.86 0.94
N VAL A 188 -7.97 5.40 2.10
CA VAL A 188 -7.34 6.58 2.70
C VAL A 188 -6.87 6.19 4.09
N TRP A 189 -5.74 6.72 4.54
CA TRP A 189 -5.31 6.51 5.91
C TRP A 189 -4.73 7.79 6.53
N PHE A 190 -4.80 7.85 7.86
CA PHE A 190 -4.06 8.76 8.70
C PHE A 190 -3.42 7.92 9.81
N GLY A 191 -2.12 8.18 10.07
CA GLY A 191 -1.33 7.45 11.06
C GLY A 191 -1.09 8.23 12.33
N ALA A 192 -0.89 7.51 13.44
CA ALA A 192 -0.54 8.04 14.75
C ALA A 192 0.26 7.00 15.55
N ARG A 193 0.92 7.42 16.63
CA ARG A 193 1.67 6.52 17.53
C ARG A 193 0.80 5.82 18.57
N SER A 194 -0.40 6.35 18.82
CA SER A 194 -1.33 5.80 19.81
C SER A 194 -2.78 6.15 19.47
N VAL A 195 -3.73 5.44 20.09
CA VAL A 195 -5.16 5.74 19.94
C VAL A 195 -5.49 7.14 20.47
N ALA A 196 -4.86 7.57 21.56
CA ALA A 196 -5.08 8.91 22.11
C ALA A 196 -4.56 10.02 21.18
N GLU A 197 -3.40 9.80 20.53
CA GLU A 197 -2.89 10.74 19.53
C GLU A 197 -3.79 10.74 18.28
N MET A 198 -4.28 9.57 17.85
CA MET A 198 -5.23 9.47 16.73
C MET A 198 -6.53 10.23 17.00
N ASP A 199 -7.08 10.12 18.22
CA ASP A 199 -8.27 10.87 18.61
C ASP A 199 -8.03 12.39 18.54
N HIS A 200 -6.87 12.85 19.03
CA HIS A 200 -6.47 14.24 18.94
C HIS A 200 -6.33 14.72 17.48
N ILE A 201 -5.63 13.95 16.64
CA ILE A 201 -5.46 14.24 15.21
C ILE A 201 -6.82 14.27 14.50
N ASN A 202 -7.70 13.32 14.77
CA ASN A 202 -9.04 13.29 14.17
C ASN A 202 -9.88 14.52 14.57
N ALA A 203 -9.76 15.00 15.81
CA ALA A 203 -10.42 16.22 16.24
C ALA A 203 -9.88 17.47 15.51
N GLN A 204 -8.56 17.56 15.31
CA GLN A 204 -7.94 18.64 14.53
C GLN A 204 -8.41 18.60 13.07
N ILE A 205 -8.38 17.43 12.41
CA ILE A 205 -8.84 17.24 11.03
C ILE A 205 -10.31 17.68 10.91
N ALA A 206 -11.17 17.24 11.83
CA ALA A 206 -12.60 17.55 11.78
C ALA A 206 -12.90 19.05 11.95
N ALA A 207 -12.11 19.76 12.76
CA ALA A 207 -12.28 21.19 13.02
C ALA A 207 -11.64 22.10 11.96
N HIS A 208 -10.76 21.58 11.10
CA HIS A 208 -9.97 22.39 10.19
C HIS A 208 -10.79 22.91 8.99
N PRO A 209 -10.64 24.21 8.59
CA PRO A 209 -11.38 24.79 7.47
C PRO A 209 -11.17 24.04 6.13
N ALA A 210 -9.95 23.54 5.86
CA ALA A 210 -9.66 22.77 4.65
C ALA A 210 -10.48 21.47 4.57
N THR A 211 -10.79 20.84 5.69
CA THR A 211 -11.68 19.66 5.75
C THR A 211 -13.11 20.04 5.39
N ALA A 212 -13.60 21.19 5.85
CA ALA A 212 -14.91 21.69 5.47
C ALA A 212 -14.98 21.99 3.98
N GLU A 213 -13.96 22.65 3.40
CA GLU A 213 -13.85 22.91 1.97
C GLU A 213 -13.79 21.62 1.16
N PHE A 214 -12.97 20.65 1.58
CA PHE A 214 -12.90 19.34 0.94
C PHE A 214 -14.24 18.61 0.92
N ASN A 215 -14.98 18.63 2.02
CA ASN A 215 -16.30 17.99 2.08
C ASN A 215 -17.32 18.68 1.18
N GLN A 216 -17.23 20.00 1.00
CA GLN A 216 -18.11 20.75 0.09
C GLN A 216 -17.78 20.48 -1.39
N THR A 217 -16.50 20.36 -1.74
CA THR A 217 -16.05 20.30 -3.13
C THR A 217 -15.89 18.85 -3.63
N ALA A 218 -15.45 17.93 -2.78
CA ALA A 218 -15.14 16.55 -3.13
C ALA A 218 -15.93 15.50 -2.33
N GLY A 219 -16.70 15.90 -1.35
CA GLY A 219 -17.49 14.97 -0.52
C GLY A 219 -18.46 14.11 -1.32
N SER A 220 -19.11 14.70 -2.35
CA SER A 220 -20.03 13.98 -3.25
C SER A 220 -19.34 13.08 -4.27
N LEU A 221 -18.03 13.21 -4.48
CA LEU A 221 -17.25 12.37 -5.41
C LEU A 221 -16.94 10.98 -4.83
N ARG A 222 -17.17 10.79 -3.51
CA ARG A 222 -16.93 9.53 -2.83
C ARG A 222 -18.13 9.00 -2.09
N THR A 223 -18.17 7.70 -1.92
CA THR A 223 -18.99 7.02 -0.90
C THR A 223 -18.05 6.31 0.06
N VAL A 224 -18.17 6.60 1.37
CA VAL A 224 -17.43 5.86 2.40
C VAL A 224 -18.11 4.49 2.57
N VAL A 225 -17.37 3.42 2.29
CA VAL A 225 -17.83 2.02 2.41
C VAL A 225 -17.61 1.51 3.82
N ASN A 226 -16.44 1.82 4.39
CA ASN A 226 -16.08 1.41 5.74
C ASN A 226 -15.07 2.40 6.36
N THR A 227 -15.07 2.46 7.68
CA THR A 227 -14.03 3.13 8.47
C THR A 227 -13.52 2.15 9.50
N SER A 228 -12.20 1.99 9.57
CA SER A 228 -11.56 1.05 10.49
C SER A 228 -10.55 1.78 11.38
N LEU A 229 -10.47 1.37 12.64
CA LEU A 229 -9.32 1.62 13.50
C LEU A 229 -8.38 0.41 13.38
N VAL A 230 -7.17 0.65 12.93
CA VAL A 230 -6.15 -0.38 12.71
C VAL A 230 -5.00 -0.18 13.67
N GLN A 231 -4.47 -1.27 14.22
CA GLN A 231 -3.29 -1.25 15.07
C GLN A 231 -2.21 -2.17 14.49
N THR A 232 -1.01 -1.65 14.31
CA THR A 232 0.14 -2.46 13.88
C THR A 232 0.61 -3.33 15.04
N LEU A 233 0.60 -4.63 14.84
CA LEU A 233 1.13 -5.61 15.79
C LEU A 233 2.64 -5.76 15.65
N LYS A 234 3.13 -5.83 14.39
CA LYS A 234 4.56 -5.99 14.11
C LYS A 234 4.93 -5.60 12.69
N ASN A 235 6.06 -4.93 12.53
CA ASN A 235 6.67 -4.63 11.25
C ASN A 235 7.85 -5.59 10.98
N TYR A 236 7.98 -5.98 9.72
CA TYR A 236 9.00 -6.87 9.20
C TYR A 236 9.68 -6.17 8.01
N PRO A 237 10.73 -5.40 8.26
CA PRO A 237 11.44 -4.72 7.19
C PRO A 237 12.17 -5.73 6.30
N ARG A 238 12.22 -5.46 5.00
CA ARG A 238 13.06 -6.21 4.07
C ARG A 238 14.54 -6.01 4.41
N ASN A 239 15.33 -7.05 4.20
CA ASN A 239 16.78 -6.90 4.29
C ASN A 239 17.28 -6.06 3.10
N ARG A 240 18.01 -5.00 3.38
CA ARG A 240 18.63 -4.11 2.39
C ARG A 240 20.05 -4.55 2.09
#